data_8489c0f6ad80f467db53de591addd4dd
#
_entry.id   8489c0f6ad80f467db53de591addd4dd
#
_cell.length_a   1.000
_cell.length_b   1.000
_cell.length_c   1.000
_cell.angle_alpha   90.00
_cell.angle_beta   90.00
_cell.angle_gamma   90.00
#
_symmetry.space_group_name_H-M   'P 1'
#
loop_
_entity.id
_entity.type
_entity.pdbx_description
1 polymer ?
#
loop_
_entity_poly.entity_id
_entity_poly.type
_entity_poly.pdbx_seq_one_letter_code
_entity_poly.pdbx_strand_id
1 'polypeptide(L)' 'MVWRERIIRERREMTKIPKDPVMLLSVINTQLRDHYPTLTELAAAYMTDADAITETLAAINYHYDEGQNQFI' A
#
# COMPACT_ATOMS: atom_id res chain seq x y z
N MET A 1 -20.18 17.79 -12.87
CA MET A 1 -20.60 16.40 -12.94
C MET A 1 -19.51 15.51 -13.44
N VAL A 2 -18.91 15.86 -14.56
CA VAL A 2 -17.86 15.02 -15.13
C VAL A 2 -16.67 14.91 -14.20
N TRP A 3 -16.28 16.02 -13.59
CA TRP A 3 -15.12 16.00 -12.70
C TRP A 3 -15.41 15.17 -11.46
N ARG A 4 -16.67 15.06 -11.03
CA ARG A 4 -17.02 14.20 -9.91
C ARG A 4 -16.77 12.74 -10.25
N GLU A 5 -17.08 12.35 -11.46
CA GLU A 5 -16.81 10.99 -11.90
C GLU A 5 -15.32 10.70 -11.95
N ARG A 6 -14.52 11.70 -12.35
CA ARG A 6 -13.07 11.52 -12.38
C ARG A 6 -12.52 11.27 -10.98
N ILE A 7 -13.06 11.98 -9.99
CA ILE A 7 -12.61 11.77 -8.61
C ILE A 7 -12.90 10.35 -8.17
N ILE A 8 -14.05 9.82 -8.52
CA ILE A 8 -14.41 8.45 -8.16
C ILE A 8 -13.46 7.46 -8.82
N ARG A 9 -13.12 7.67 -10.08
CA ARG A 9 -12.20 6.78 -10.78
C ARG A 9 -10.82 6.80 -10.13
N GLU A 10 -10.37 7.96 -9.73
CA GLU A 10 -9.07 8.06 -9.09
C GLU A 10 -9.03 7.24 -7.81
N ARG A 11 -10.11 7.28 -7.01
CA ARG A 11 -10.14 6.50 -5.80
C ARG A 11 -10.08 5.01 -6.07
N ARG A 12 -10.77 4.55 -7.12
CA ARG A 12 -10.70 3.15 -7.48
C ARG A 12 -9.31 2.72 -7.85
N GLU A 13 -8.60 3.59 -8.57
CA GLU A 13 -7.23 3.27 -8.95
C GLU A 13 -6.33 3.17 -7.74
N MET A 14 -6.57 3.99 -6.73
CA MET A 14 -5.74 3.97 -5.54
C MET A 14 -5.95 2.72 -4.70
N THR A 15 -7.02 1.97 -4.94
CA THR A 15 -7.24 0.73 -4.19
C THR A 15 -6.57 -0.47 -4.85
N LYS A 16 -5.94 -0.28 -6.01
CA LYS A 16 -5.25 -1.36 -6.68
C LYS A 16 -3.81 -1.42 -6.23
N ILE A 17 -3.34 -2.63 -5.94
CA ILE A 17 -1.97 -2.84 -5.51
C ILE A 17 -1.26 -3.67 -6.56
N PRO A 18 -0.01 -3.29 -6.91
CA PRO A 18 0.77 -4.10 -7.84
C PRO A 18 1.06 -5.47 -7.25
N LYS A 19 1.10 -6.50 -8.08
CA LYS A 19 1.48 -7.83 -7.64
C LYS A 19 2.96 -8.04 -7.67
N ASP A 20 3.68 -7.24 -8.44
CA ASP A 20 5.13 -7.31 -8.52
C ASP A 20 5.73 -6.81 -7.21
N PRO A 21 6.56 -7.61 -6.52
CA PRO A 21 7.08 -7.19 -5.21
C PRO A 21 7.88 -5.90 -5.26
N VAL A 22 8.64 -5.65 -6.32
CA VAL A 22 9.43 -4.42 -6.40
C VAL A 22 8.53 -3.21 -6.52
N MET A 23 7.52 -3.29 -7.37
CA MET A 23 6.56 -2.19 -7.51
C MET A 23 5.72 -2.04 -6.25
N LEU A 24 5.35 -3.16 -5.64
CA LEU A 24 4.58 -3.13 -4.40
C LEU A 24 5.36 -2.41 -3.31
N LEU A 25 6.65 -2.70 -3.19
CA LEU A 25 7.49 -2.06 -2.19
C LEU A 25 7.45 -0.55 -2.34
N SER A 26 7.59 -0.06 -3.56
CA SER A 26 7.58 1.38 -3.81
C SER A 26 6.25 2.00 -3.43
N VAL A 27 5.15 1.39 -3.84
CA VAL A 27 3.81 1.90 -3.56
C VAL A 27 3.54 1.89 -2.06
N ILE A 28 3.84 0.77 -1.39
CA ILE A 28 3.53 0.63 0.04
C ILE A 28 4.34 1.63 0.86
N ASN A 29 5.65 1.74 0.61
CA ASN A 29 6.47 2.66 1.39
C ASN A 29 6.06 4.11 1.16
N THR A 30 5.69 4.47 -0.06
CA THR A 30 5.21 5.82 -0.34
C THR A 30 3.92 6.10 0.42
N GLN A 31 2.99 5.17 0.41
CA GLN A 31 1.71 5.37 1.09
C GLN A 31 1.88 5.41 2.60
N LEU A 32 2.74 4.58 3.15
CA LEU A 32 3.02 4.61 4.58
C LEU A 32 3.63 5.94 4.99
N ARG A 33 4.54 6.47 4.17
CA ARG A 33 5.17 7.74 4.49
C ARG A 33 4.18 8.89 4.42
N ASP A 34 3.29 8.89 3.43
CA ASP A 34 2.48 10.06 3.13
C ASP A 34 1.07 10.01 3.68
N HIS A 35 0.49 8.82 3.85
CA HIS A 35 -0.95 8.74 4.09
C HIS A 35 -1.38 7.84 5.23
N TYR A 36 -0.61 6.85 5.63
CA TYR A 36 -1.04 5.88 6.63
C TYR A 36 -0.03 5.74 7.74
N PRO A 37 -0.48 5.81 9.00
CA PRO A 37 0.44 5.73 10.14
C PRO A 37 0.91 4.31 10.45
N THR A 38 0.20 3.29 9.95
CA THR A 38 0.57 1.89 10.19
C THR A 38 0.24 1.05 8.97
N LEU A 39 0.91 -0.11 8.89
CA LEU A 39 0.62 -1.05 7.82
C LEU A 39 -0.81 -1.59 7.94
N THR A 40 -1.30 -1.79 9.15
CA THR A 40 -2.65 -2.29 9.36
C THR A 40 -3.68 -1.33 8.75
N GLU A 41 -3.50 -0.03 8.95
CA GLU A 41 -4.44 0.93 8.40
C GLU A 41 -4.35 1.01 6.88
N LEU A 42 -3.14 0.90 6.34
CA LEU A 42 -2.97 0.88 4.90
C LEU A 42 -3.68 -0.34 4.29
N ALA A 43 -3.47 -1.51 4.88
CA ALA A 43 -4.08 -2.72 4.38
C ALA A 43 -5.60 -2.64 4.41
N ALA A 44 -6.16 -2.07 5.48
CA ALA A 44 -7.59 -1.91 5.59
C ALA A 44 -8.13 -0.98 4.50
N ALA A 45 -7.41 0.12 4.24
CA ALA A 45 -7.84 1.07 3.22
C ALA A 45 -7.82 0.46 1.83
N TYR A 46 -6.89 -0.45 1.59
CA TYR A 46 -6.75 -1.12 0.29
C TYR A 46 -7.58 -2.40 0.23
N MET A 47 -8.32 -2.70 1.29
CA MET A 47 -9.18 -3.87 1.37
C MET A 47 -8.39 -5.16 1.16
N THR A 48 -7.23 -5.22 1.79
CA THR A 48 -6.35 -6.37 1.71
C THR A 48 -5.84 -6.73 3.10
N ASP A 49 -5.08 -7.81 3.18
CA ASP A 49 -4.56 -8.31 4.44
C ASP A 49 -3.11 -7.86 4.59
N ALA A 50 -2.78 -7.30 5.75
CA ALA A 50 -1.41 -6.88 6.03
C ALA A 50 -0.44 -8.05 5.91
N ASP A 51 -0.87 -9.26 6.28
CA ASP A 51 -0.01 -10.44 6.17
C ASP A 51 0.32 -10.74 4.71
N ALA A 52 -0.63 -10.55 3.80
CA ALA A 52 -0.38 -10.79 2.39
C ALA A 52 0.69 -9.84 1.85
N ILE A 53 0.62 -8.57 2.24
CA ILE A 53 1.64 -7.60 1.85
C ILE A 53 2.99 -7.99 2.42
N THR A 54 3.02 -8.37 3.69
CA THR A 54 4.25 -8.76 4.37
C THR A 54 4.90 -9.94 3.69
N GLU A 55 4.11 -10.96 3.33
CA GLU A 55 4.66 -12.14 2.69
C GLU A 55 5.23 -11.84 1.32
N THR A 56 4.51 -11.01 0.55
CA THR A 56 4.97 -10.65 -0.77
C THR A 56 6.31 -9.93 -0.73
N LEU A 57 6.46 -9.00 0.22
CA LEU A 57 7.70 -8.24 0.32
C LEU A 57 8.81 -9.03 0.98
N ALA A 58 8.47 -10.02 1.82
CA ALA A 58 9.49 -10.91 2.38
C ALA A 58 10.18 -11.71 1.29
N ALA A 59 9.50 -11.97 0.18
CA ALA A 59 10.08 -12.70 -0.93
C ALA A 59 11.29 -11.98 -1.54
N ILE A 60 11.37 -10.67 -1.36
CA ILE A 60 12.53 -9.89 -1.82
C ILE A 60 13.32 -9.34 -0.64
N ASN A 61 13.17 -9.98 0.53
CA ASN A 61 13.94 -9.68 1.73
C ASN A 61 13.66 -8.30 2.34
N TYR A 62 12.43 -7.83 2.20
CA TYR A 62 12.01 -6.61 2.85
C TYR A 62 11.01 -6.92 3.95
N HIS A 63 11.19 -6.29 5.10
CA HIS A 63 10.35 -6.54 6.28
C HIS A 63 9.86 -5.21 6.85
N TYR A 64 8.67 -5.24 7.42
CA TYR A 64 8.06 -4.04 7.96
C TYR A 64 8.73 -3.66 9.29
N ASP A 65 9.16 -2.41 9.38
CA ASP A 65 9.73 -1.85 10.60
C ASP A 65 8.72 -0.87 11.19
N GLU A 66 8.11 -1.24 12.30
CA GLU A 66 7.09 -0.40 12.92
C GLU A 66 7.65 0.92 13.40
N GLY A 67 8.90 0.93 13.85
CA GLY A 67 9.51 2.14 14.36
C GLY A 67 9.65 3.21 13.31
N GLN A 68 9.93 2.81 12.07
CA GLN A 68 10.08 3.73 10.96
C GLN A 68 8.85 3.78 10.07
N ASN A 69 7.89 2.89 10.29
CA ASN A 69 6.69 2.77 9.48
C ASN A 69 7.03 2.61 8.00
N GLN A 70 7.92 1.66 7.72
CA GLN A 70 8.31 1.37 6.34
C GLN A 70 8.90 -0.02 6.26
N PHE A 71 8.95 -0.55 5.04
CA PHE A 71 9.62 -1.81 4.77
C PHE A 71 11.10 -1.54 4.48
N ILE A 72 11.96 -2.28 5.15
CA ILE A 72 13.41 -2.12 5.00
C ILE A 72 14.08 -3.47 4.79
#